data_9914754c7f816502b84a9904418d436b
#
_entry.id   9914754c7f816502b84a9904418d436b
#
_cell.length_a   1.000
_cell.length_b   1.000
_cell.length_c   1.000
_cell.angle_alpha   90.00
_cell.angle_beta   90.00
_cell.angle_gamma   90.00
#
_symmetry.space_group_name_H-M   'P 1'
#
loop_
_entity.id
_entity.type
_entity.pdbx_description
1 polymer ?
#
loop_
_entity_poly.entity_id
_entity_poly.type
_entity_poly.pdbx_seq_one_letter_code
_entity_poly.pdbx_strand_id
1 'polypeptide(L)'
;MQIVTHIGANCTDGEKLIRSLIKNTDLLAPRGIAVPGPGKYRALLRETLQSLAGGTLGPDARDTVLDAILDGQDTGRLVLSNAAFICQPSRVFERGMFYQLIRLKLRTLKMLFPQDELEIFLALRNPATFIPAVWAQAAGTPQGGVTPDDFMNGVAPESVLWSDVVERIQEAVPDAALTIWCNEDTPLIWGEIMRRMAGVPPLTPLAGEYDLLASIMSPEGMARFQKYIESHPPQSDPQARRIMAAFLDKYAIPDALEEEVDMPGWDDYLVQDLTRQYEADVLRIAQMPGVTFVLP
;
A
#
# COMPACT_ATOMS: atom_id res chain seq x y z
N MET A 1 19.22 -11.33 -0.01
CA MET A 1 17.85 -11.63 0.48
C MET A 1 16.83 -10.81 -0.29
N GLN A 2 15.54 -11.08 -0.12
CA GLN A 2 14.46 -10.27 -0.69
C GLN A 2 13.97 -9.24 0.33
N ILE A 3 13.92 -7.97 -0.05
CA ILE A 3 13.39 -6.87 0.76
C ILE A 3 12.07 -6.43 0.13
N VAL A 4 10.98 -6.83 0.74
CA VAL A 4 9.62 -6.49 0.30
C VAL A 4 9.15 -5.27 1.06
N THR A 5 8.79 -4.22 0.35
CA THR A 5 8.39 -2.96 0.97
C THR A 5 7.07 -2.46 0.40
N HIS A 6 6.02 -2.43 1.22
CA HIS A 6 4.80 -1.68 0.92
C HIS A 6 5.04 -0.22 1.30
N ILE A 7 4.96 0.66 0.29
CA ILE A 7 5.36 2.07 0.39
C ILE A 7 4.17 3.06 0.49
N GLY A 8 2.97 2.55 0.52
CA GLY A 8 1.73 3.34 0.57
C GLY A 8 0.78 2.96 -0.56
N ALA A 9 -0.09 3.86 -1.01
CA ALA A 9 -0.12 5.30 -0.68
C ALA A 9 -0.59 5.63 0.76
N ASN A 10 -0.48 6.92 1.12
CA ASN A 10 -1.13 7.40 2.34
C ASN A 10 -2.65 7.14 2.27
N CYS A 11 -3.31 7.01 3.41
CA CYS A 11 -4.77 6.85 3.50
C CYS A 11 -5.35 5.67 2.68
N THR A 12 -4.62 4.55 2.57
CA THR A 12 -5.11 3.35 1.88
C THR A 12 -5.48 2.24 2.86
N ASP A 13 -4.52 1.58 3.51
CA ASP A 13 -4.76 0.37 4.29
C ASP A 13 -4.99 0.60 5.80
N GLY A 14 -4.74 1.81 6.32
CA GLY A 14 -4.88 2.11 7.75
C GLY A 14 -4.11 1.17 8.67
N GLU A 15 -2.91 0.74 8.29
CA GLU A 15 -2.07 -0.22 9.02
C GLU A 15 -2.62 -1.67 9.02
N LYS A 16 -3.72 -1.95 8.32
CA LYS A 16 -4.35 -3.27 8.33
C LYS A 16 -3.45 -4.31 7.67
N LEU A 17 -2.70 -3.95 6.61
CA LEU A 17 -1.86 -4.88 5.86
C LEU A 17 -0.79 -5.52 6.74
N ILE A 18 0.02 -4.70 7.41
CA ILE A 18 1.06 -5.23 8.30
C ILE A 18 0.48 -5.99 9.49
N ARG A 19 -0.66 -5.53 10.05
CA ARG A 19 -1.33 -6.23 11.16
C ARG A 19 -1.85 -7.60 10.75
N SER A 20 -2.41 -7.72 9.54
CA SER A 20 -2.89 -9.00 9.00
C SER A 20 -1.73 -9.94 8.69
N LEU A 21 -0.61 -9.43 8.16
CA LEU A 21 0.59 -10.23 7.91
C LEU A 21 1.22 -10.76 9.20
N ILE A 22 1.31 -9.95 10.26
CA ILE A 22 1.86 -10.34 11.57
C ILE A 22 1.07 -11.50 12.20
N LYS A 23 -0.25 -11.60 11.97
CA LYS A 23 -1.06 -12.74 12.45
C LYS A 23 -0.53 -14.10 11.95
N ASN A 24 0.29 -14.10 10.91
CA ASN A 24 0.82 -15.29 10.25
C ASN A 24 2.30 -15.57 10.57
N THR A 25 2.88 -14.90 11.57
CA THR A 25 4.32 -15.04 11.89
C THR A 25 4.71 -16.49 12.15
N ASP A 26 3.91 -17.27 12.88
CA ASP A 26 4.19 -18.68 13.16
C ASP A 26 4.19 -19.56 11.90
N LEU A 27 3.42 -19.20 10.88
CA LEU A 27 3.38 -19.86 9.58
C LEU A 27 4.57 -19.47 8.69
N LEU A 28 4.99 -18.20 8.77
CA LEU A 28 5.95 -17.58 7.86
C LEU A 28 7.41 -17.75 8.33
N ALA A 29 7.67 -17.61 9.64
CA ALA A 29 9.02 -17.67 10.17
C ALA A 29 9.75 -19.00 9.87
N PRO A 30 9.13 -20.20 9.98
CA PRO A 30 9.78 -21.45 9.59
C PRO A 30 10.13 -21.56 8.10
N ARG A 31 9.57 -20.66 7.27
CA ARG A 31 9.85 -20.56 5.82
C ARG A 31 10.92 -19.51 5.49
N GLY A 32 11.61 -18.96 6.51
CA GLY A 32 12.59 -17.91 6.34
C GLY A 32 11.98 -16.56 5.93
N ILE A 33 10.72 -16.29 6.30
CA ILE A 33 10.00 -15.06 5.98
C ILE A 33 9.78 -14.29 7.29
N ALA A 34 10.40 -13.11 7.40
CA ALA A 34 10.25 -12.24 8.57
C ALA A 34 9.23 -11.13 8.30
N VAL A 35 8.30 -10.94 9.25
CA VAL A 35 7.32 -9.85 9.25
C VAL A 35 7.43 -9.10 10.58
N PRO A 36 8.43 -8.22 10.74
CA PRO A 36 8.66 -7.49 11.99
C PRO A 36 7.54 -6.47 12.26
N GLY A 37 7.26 -6.24 13.53
CA GLY A 37 6.34 -5.18 13.93
C GLY A 37 6.87 -3.78 13.53
N PRO A 38 5.99 -2.83 13.16
CA PRO A 38 6.39 -1.50 12.68
C PRO A 38 7.32 -0.72 13.61
N GLY A 39 7.19 -0.92 14.92
CA GLY A 39 8.05 -0.29 15.92
C GLY A 39 9.52 -0.71 15.85
N LYS A 40 9.82 -1.90 15.28
CA LYS A 40 11.20 -2.37 15.13
C LYS A 40 11.98 -1.68 14.01
N TYR A 41 11.30 -1.17 12.97
CA TYR A 41 12.02 -0.72 11.77
C TYR A 41 11.68 0.68 11.28
N ARG A 42 10.47 1.23 11.50
CA ARG A 42 10.07 2.48 10.85
C ARG A 42 10.91 3.68 11.26
N ALA A 43 11.17 3.84 12.56
CA ALA A 43 12.03 4.93 13.05
C ALA A 43 13.47 4.72 12.56
N LEU A 44 13.99 3.52 12.75
CA LEU A 44 15.35 3.13 12.35
C LEU A 44 15.58 3.38 10.84
N LEU A 45 14.70 2.87 9.97
CA LEU A 45 14.81 3.09 8.52
C LEU A 45 14.72 4.57 8.17
N ARG A 46 13.78 5.31 8.76
CA ARG A 46 13.65 6.75 8.50
C ARG A 46 14.95 7.49 8.81
N GLU A 47 15.54 7.25 9.97
CA GLU A 47 16.77 7.89 10.43
C GLU A 47 17.96 7.48 9.56
N THR A 48 18.08 6.18 9.27
CA THR A 48 19.13 5.67 8.37
C THR A 48 19.03 6.27 6.97
N LEU A 49 17.84 6.28 6.36
CA LEU A 49 17.63 6.85 5.03
C LEU A 49 17.85 8.38 5.01
N GLN A 50 17.58 9.10 6.09
CA GLN A 50 17.91 10.52 6.21
C GLN A 50 19.41 10.75 6.28
N SER A 51 20.13 9.95 7.04
CA SER A 51 21.60 10.01 7.14
C SER A 51 22.25 9.69 5.81
N LEU A 52 21.72 8.70 5.06
CA LEU A 52 22.14 8.37 3.69
C LEU A 52 21.99 9.54 2.72
N ALA A 53 20.85 10.22 2.75
CA ALA A 53 20.61 11.40 1.91
C ALA A 53 21.59 12.53 2.20
N GLY A 54 22.18 12.57 3.40
CA GLY A 54 23.24 13.48 3.81
C GLY A 54 24.67 13.04 3.43
N GLY A 55 24.86 11.87 2.81
CA GLY A 55 26.15 11.42 2.26
C GLY A 55 27.04 10.60 3.21
N THR A 56 26.54 10.11 4.34
CA THR A 56 27.32 9.33 5.31
C THR A 56 26.67 8.01 5.68
N LEU A 57 26.97 6.96 4.92
CA LEU A 57 26.78 5.59 5.41
C LEU A 57 28.14 4.95 5.71
N GLY A 58 28.23 4.31 6.88
CA GLY A 58 29.27 3.34 7.12
C GLY A 58 29.03 2.08 6.27
N PRO A 59 30.08 1.32 5.93
CA PRO A 59 29.97 0.08 5.17
C PRO A 59 29.06 -0.97 5.83
N ASP A 60 28.89 -0.90 7.15
CA ASP A 60 28.14 -1.88 7.95
C ASP A 60 26.67 -1.47 8.20
N ALA A 61 26.20 -0.38 7.59
CA ALA A 61 24.86 0.15 7.87
C ALA A 61 23.73 -0.85 7.53
N ARG A 62 23.89 -1.62 6.44
CA ARG A 62 22.95 -2.68 6.05
C ARG A 62 22.85 -3.74 7.17
N ASP A 63 23.97 -4.26 7.58
CA ASP A 63 24.01 -5.36 8.55
C ASP A 63 23.53 -4.87 9.91
N THR A 64 23.93 -3.67 10.34
CA THR A 64 23.40 -3.03 11.57
C THR A 64 21.88 -2.89 11.54
N VAL A 65 21.31 -2.46 10.43
CA VAL A 65 19.85 -2.32 10.30
C VAL A 65 19.17 -3.68 10.30
N LEU A 66 19.72 -4.67 9.58
CA LEU A 66 19.15 -6.00 9.54
C LEU A 66 19.23 -6.71 10.90
N ASP A 67 20.36 -6.62 11.59
CA ASP A 67 20.50 -7.19 12.94
C ASP A 67 19.48 -6.62 13.91
N ALA A 68 19.27 -5.31 13.88
CA ALA A 68 18.28 -4.64 14.72
C ALA A 68 16.82 -5.04 14.40
N ILE A 69 16.53 -5.32 13.12
CA ILE A 69 15.17 -5.69 12.69
C ILE A 69 14.90 -7.16 12.93
N LEU A 70 15.85 -8.04 12.58
CA LEU A 70 15.67 -9.49 12.52
C LEU A 70 15.96 -10.19 13.85
N ASP A 71 16.73 -9.55 14.75
CA ASP A 71 17.04 -10.10 16.08
C ASP A 71 17.64 -11.52 16.01
N GLY A 72 18.56 -11.72 15.05
CA GLY A 72 19.24 -13.01 14.83
C GLY A 72 18.43 -14.07 14.06
N GLN A 73 17.25 -13.74 13.53
CA GLN A 73 16.48 -14.67 12.70
C GLN A 73 17.16 -14.89 11.33
N ASP A 74 17.35 -16.15 10.96
CA ASP A 74 17.77 -16.50 9.60
C ASP A 74 16.60 -16.26 8.63
N THR A 75 16.79 -15.32 7.71
CA THR A 75 15.71 -14.77 6.88
C THR A 75 16.13 -14.62 5.44
N GLY A 76 15.39 -15.25 4.54
CA GLY A 76 15.53 -15.08 3.10
C GLY A 76 14.68 -13.95 2.53
N ARG A 77 13.55 -13.62 3.20
CA ARG A 77 12.56 -12.61 2.78
C ARG A 77 12.12 -11.73 3.97
N LEU A 78 12.35 -10.44 3.87
CA LEU A 78 11.95 -9.44 4.88
C LEU A 78 10.79 -8.60 4.36
N VAL A 79 9.66 -8.63 5.07
CA VAL A 79 8.44 -7.91 4.67
C VAL A 79 8.25 -6.68 5.56
N LEU A 80 8.24 -5.52 4.93
CA LEU A 80 8.09 -4.21 5.57
C LEU A 80 6.84 -3.50 5.01
N SER A 81 6.14 -2.74 5.84
CA SER A 81 5.00 -1.94 5.40
C SER A 81 4.97 -0.59 6.12
N ASN A 82 4.84 0.46 5.34
CA ASN A 82 4.68 1.82 5.84
C ASN A 82 3.93 2.69 4.82
N ALA A 83 2.65 2.93 5.05
CA ALA A 83 1.84 3.79 4.17
C ALA A 83 2.37 5.24 4.07
N ALA A 84 3.17 5.70 5.02
CA ALA A 84 3.86 6.98 4.99
C ALA A 84 5.35 6.88 4.61
N PHE A 85 5.76 5.81 3.92
CA PHE A 85 7.17 5.61 3.52
C PHE A 85 7.67 6.77 2.65
N ILE A 86 6.89 7.19 1.67
CA ILE A 86 7.25 8.27 0.74
C ILE A 86 7.37 9.58 1.52
N CYS A 87 6.30 9.96 2.21
CA CYS A 87 6.26 11.16 3.04
C CYS A 87 5.08 11.13 4.03
N GLN A 88 5.09 12.04 5.01
CA GLN A 88 3.93 12.32 5.84
C GLN A 88 2.80 12.96 5.01
N PRO A 89 1.52 12.82 5.40
CA PRO A 89 0.39 13.39 4.67
C PRO A 89 0.55 14.87 4.30
N SER A 90 1.02 15.70 5.22
CA SER A 90 1.26 17.14 4.99
C SER A 90 2.32 17.47 3.93
N ARG A 91 3.06 16.48 3.43
CA ARG A 91 4.14 16.64 2.45
C ARG A 91 3.85 16.00 1.10
N VAL A 92 2.62 15.54 0.88
CA VAL A 92 2.23 14.84 -0.36
C VAL A 92 2.38 15.76 -1.58
N PHE A 93 2.09 17.06 -1.45
CA PHE A 93 2.25 18.08 -2.49
C PHE A 93 3.41 19.06 -2.22
N GLU A 94 4.42 18.60 -1.47
CA GLU A 94 5.56 19.45 -1.14
C GLU A 94 6.26 19.99 -2.41
N ARG A 95 6.59 21.29 -2.39
CA ARG A 95 7.21 22.02 -3.51
C ARG A 95 6.41 21.96 -4.82
N GLY A 96 5.09 21.88 -4.74
CA GLY A 96 4.23 21.89 -5.91
C GLY A 96 4.34 20.63 -6.78
N MET A 97 4.67 19.48 -6.18
CA MET A 97 4.77 18.21 -6.88
C MET A 97 4.18 17.05 -6.07
N PHE A 98 3.32 16.27 -6.69
CA PHE A 98 2.76 15.05 -6.10
C PHE A 98 3.86 14.02 -5.81
N TYR A 99 3.98 13.60 -4.55
CA TYR A 99 4.99 12.64 -4.07
C TYR A 99 6.44 12.96 -4.53
N GLN A 100 6.85 14.21 -4.40
CA GLN A 100 8.18 14.69 -4.83
C GLN A 100 9.34 13.84 -4.29
N LEU A 101 9.21 13.29 -3.08
CA LEU A 101 10.31 12.58 -2.40
C LEU A 101 10.51 11.14 -2.87
N ILE A 102 9.65 10.58 -3.75
CA ILE A 102 9.66 9.15 -4.10
C ILE A 102 11.00 8.68 -4.64
N ARG A 103 11.61 9.43 -5.59
CA ARG A 103 12.90 9.08 -6.17
C ARG A 103 14.00 9.03 -5.13
N LEU A 104 14.09 10.05 -4.27
CA LEU A 104 15.09 10.12 -3.21
C LEU A 104 14.95 8.95 -2.25
N LYS A 105 13.73 8.68 -1.79
CA LYS A 105 13.44 7.61 -0.84
C LYS A 105 13.81 6.23 -1.36
N LEU A 106 13.46 5.92 -2.61
CA LEU A 106 13.75 4.62 -3.20
C LEU A 106 15.23 4.45 -3.56
N ARG A 107 15.89 5.50 -4.06
CA ARG A 107 17.35 5.44 -4.28
C ARG A 107 18.12 5.22 -2.99
N THR A 108 17.75 5.91 -1.90
CA THR A 108 18.39 5.69 -0.60
C THR A 108 18.06 4.31 -0.03
N LEU A 109 16.85 3.77 -0.25
CA LEU A 109 16.53 2.39 0.11
C LEU A 109 17.43 1.39 -0.66
N LYS A 110 17.61 1.59 -1.98
CA LYS A 110 18.51 0.75 -2.78
C LYS A 110 19.97 0.89 -2.36
N MET A 111 20.41 2.08 -1.97
CA MET A 111 21.75 2.29 -1.43
C MET A 111 21.96 1.56 -0.09
N LEU A 112 20.95 1.46 0.75
CA LEU A 112 21.00 0.68 1.99
C LEU A 112 21.07 -0.83 1.72
N PHE A 113 20.38 -1.31 0.68
CA PHE A 113 20.28 -2.73 0.31
C PHE A 113 20.84 -2.98 -1.11
N PRO A 114 22.13 -2.72 -1.37
CA PRO A 114 22.68 -2.68 -2.74
C PRO A 114 22.70 -4.04 -3.45
N GLN A 115 22.84 -5.12 -2.69
CA GLN A 115 22.91 -6.50 -3.21
C GLN A 115 21.60 -7.29 -3.01
N ASP A 116 20.62 -6.67 -2.36
CA ASP A 116 19.35 -7.33 -2.08
C ASP A 116 18.35 -7.08 -3.22
N GLU A 117 17.46 -8.04 -3.43
CA GLU A 117 16.34 -7.91 -4.35
C GLU A 117 15.24 -7.06 -3.72
N LEU A 118 14.87 -5.96 -4.36
CA LEU A 118 13.78 -5.10 -3.90
C LEU A 118 12.48 -5.49 -4.58
N GLU A 119 11.43 -5.66 -3.78
CA GLU A 119 10.05 -5.78 -4.24
C GLU A 119 9.24 -4.63 -3.65
N ILE A 120 8.66 -3.81 -4.52
CA ILE A 120 7.88 -2.63 -4.13
C ILE A 120 6.40 -2.92 -4.32
N PHE A 121 5.61 -2.62 -3.30
CA PHE A 121 4.16 -2.75 -3.28
C PHE A 121 3.52 -1.38 -3.09
N LEU A 122 2.58 -1.01 -3.95
CA LEU A 122 1.91 0.30 -3.94
C LEU A 122 0.42 0.15 -4.20
N ALA A 123 -0.40 0.63 -3.26
CA ALA A 123 -1.83 0.84 -3.48
C ALA A 123 -2.07 2.22 -4.12
N LEU A 124 -2.74 2.27 -5.25
CA LEU A 124 -3.28 3.51 -5.80
C LEU A 124 -4.63 3.79 -5.15
N ARG A 125 -5.04 5.05 -5.10
CA ARG A 125 -6.38 5.44 -4.68
C ARG A 125 -6.88 6.56 -5.60
N ASN A 126 -8.16 6.53 -5.93
CA ASN A 126 -8.78 7.55 -6.76
C ASN A 126 -8.48 8.96 -6.21
N PRO A 127 -7.86 9.88 -6.97
CA PRO A 127 -7.54 11.23 -6.52
C PRO A 127 -8.76 11.98 -5.97
N ALA A 128 -9.96 11.68 -6.47
CA ALA A 128 -11.21 12.27 -5.98
C ALA A 128 -11.46 12.00 -4.49
N THR A 129 -11.04 10.84 -3.96
CA THR A 129 -11.16 10.46 -2.54
C THR A 129 -9.82 10.51 -1.81
N PHE A 130 -8.72 10.32 -2.52
CA PHE A 130 -7.37 10.37 -1.98
C PHE A 130 -6.99 11.75 -1.44
N ILE A 131 -7.17 12.80 -2.27
CA ILE A 131 -6.76 14.17 -1.92
C ILE A 131 -7.51 14.66 -0.68
N PRO A 132 -8.85 14.55 -0.59
CA PRO A 132 -9.59 14.91 0.62
C PRO A 132 -9.18 14.11 1.85
N ALA A 133 -8.97 12.80 1.73
CA ALA A 133 -8.57 11.96 2.85
C ALA A 133 -7.17 12.33 3.39
N VAL A 134 -6.22 12.62 2.52
CA VAL A 134 -4.86 13.04 2.93
C VAL A 134 -4.88 14.45 3.52
N TRP A 135 -5.68 15.36 2.94
CA TRP A 135 -5.88 16.68 3.50
C TRP A 135 -6.49 16.63 4.90
N ALA A 136 -7.54 15.87 5.10
CA ALA A 136 -8.17 15.69 6.42
C ALA A 136 -7.17 15.14 7.44
N GLN A 137 -6.33 14.17 7.04
CA GLN A 137 -5.28 13.63 7.90
C GLN A 137 -4.17 14.65 8.19
N ALA A 138 -3.83 15.52 7.25
CA ALA A 138 -2.86 16.60 7.44
C ALA A 138 -3.44 17.74 8.30
N ALA A 139 -4.71 18.10 8.11
CA ALA A 139 -5.42 19.16 8.83
C ALA A 139 -5.79 18.75 10.27
N GLY A 140 -5.94 17.46 10.55
CA GLY A 140 -6.29 16.91 11.87
C GLY A 140 -5.24 17.08 12.97
N THR A 141 -4.22 17.93 12.74
CA THR A 141 -3.25 18.31 13.76
C THR A 141 -3.82 19.44 14.65
N PRO A 142 -3.56 19.44 15.99
CA PRO A 142 -4.12 20.40 16.94
C PRO A 142 -3.76 21.87 16.71
N GLN A 143 -2.94 22.20 15.72
CA GLN A 143 -2.35 23.53 15.50
C GLN A 143 -3.06 24.40 14.46
N GLY A 144 -4.28 24.01 14.03
CA GLY A 144 -5.08 24.80 13.09
C GLY A 144 -4.93 24.33 11.64
N GLY A 145 -6.06 24.06 11.00
CA GLY A 145 -6.12 23.37 9.73
C GLY A 145 -5.42 24.12 8.60
N VAL A 146 -4.65 23.39 7.83
CA VAL A 146 -4.13 23.82 6.53
C VAL A 146 -5.31 23.95 5.57
N THR A 147 -5.43 25.08 4.87
CA THR A 147 -6.49 25.22 3.85
C THR A 147 -6.24 24.25 2.69
N PRO A 148 -7.27 23.88 1.92
CA PRO A 148 -7.08 23.06 0.72
C PRO A 148 -6.04 23.62 -0.24
N ASP A 149 -6.06 24.94 -0.49
CA ASP A 149 -5.11 25.61 -1.39
C ASP A 149 -3.67 25.55 -0.88
N ASP A 150 -3.45 25.79 0.42
CA ASP A 150 -2.14 25.68 1.04
C ASP A 150 -1.62 24.23 1.01
N PHE A 151 -2.53 23.26 1.21
CA PHE A 151 -2.19 21.84 1.15
C PHE A 151 -1.80 21.40 -0.27
N MET A 152 -2.57 21.80 -1.27
CA MET A 152 -2.30 21.51 -2.68
C MET A 152 -1.04 22.21 -3.21
N ASN A 153 -0.63 23.29 -2.55
CA ASN A 153 0.62 24.01 -2.84
C ASN A 153 0.82 24.32 -4.34
N GLY A 154 -0.26 24.74 -5.00
CA GLY A 154 -0.29 25.11 -6.42
C GLY A 154 -0.40 23.91 -7.38
N VAL A 155 -0.57 22.70 -6.89
CA VAL A 155 -0.84 21.51 -7.73
C VAL A 155 -2.33 21.50 -8.07
N ALA A 156 -2.68 21.50 -9.35
CA ALA A 156 -4.06 21.32 -9.77
C ALA A 156 -4.49 19.86 -9.54
N PRO A 157 -5.67 19.58 -8.98
CA PRO A 157 -6.14 18.20 -8.75
C PRO A 157 -6.07 17.31 -9.99
N GLU A 158 -6.39 17.87 -11.16
CA GLU A 158 -6.37 17.17 -12.45
C GLU A 158 -4.94 16.83 -12.93
N SER A 159 -3.91 17.42 -12.35
CA SER A 159 -2.51 17.07 -12.65
C SER A 159 -1.97 15.91 -11.80
N VAL A 160 -2.78 15.37 -10.89
CA VAL A 160 -2.38 14.25 -10.02
C VAL A 160 -2.53 12.94 -10.79
N LEU A 161 -1.42 12.44 -11.35
CA LEU A 161 -1.35 11.17 -12.07
C LEU A 161 -0.48 10.16 -11.32
N TRP A 162 -1.03 8.98 -11.12
CA TRP A 162 -0.29 7.86 -10.52
C TRP A 162 0.76 7.30 -11.48
N SER A 163 0.52 7.35 -12.79
CA SER A 163 1.51 6.92 -13.78
C SER A 163 2.81 7.70 -13.66
N ASP A 164 2.77 9.00 -13.35
CA ASP A 164 3.98 9.80 -13.11
C ASP A 164 4.74 9.34 -11.85
N VAL A 165 4.03 8.89 -10.84
CA VAL A 165 4.65 8.30 -9.63
C VAL A 165 5.30 6.97 -9.96
N VAL A 166 4.61 6.11 -10.73
CA VAL A 166 5.10 4.80 -11.15
C VAL A 166 6.36 4.93 -12.02
N GLU A 167 6.37 5.84 -12.98
CA GLU A 167 7.57 6.14 -13.80
C GLU A 167 8.76 6.53 -12.93
N ARG A 168 8.53 7.40 -11.93
CA ARG A 168 9.57 7.83 -10.99
C ARG A 168 10.06 6.71 -10.08
N ILE A 169 9.22 5.73 -9.75
CA ILE A 169 9.61 4.50 -9.04
C ILE A 169 10.54 3.68 -9.93
N GLN A 170 10.13 3.40 -11.16
CA GLN A 170 10.92 2.62 -12.12
C GLN A 170 12.27 3.26 -12.44
N GLU A 171 12.30 4.59 -12.59
CA GLU A 171 13.58 5.33 -12.77
C GLU A 171 14.49 5.26 -11.53
N ALA A 172 13.93 5.23 -10.34
CA ALA A 172 14.71 5.21 -9.10
C ALA A 172 15.30 3.83 -8.80
N VAL A 173 14.55 2.76 -9.10
CA VAL A 173 14.90 1.36 -8.80
C VAL A 173 14.49 0.45 -9.97
N PRO A 174 15.15 0.55 -11.14
CA PRO A 174 14.74 -0.13 -12.37
C PRO A 174 14.73 -1.66 -12.27
N ASP A 175 15.53 -2.22 -11.36
CA ASP A 175 15.63 -3.67 -11.15
C ASP A 175 14.63 -4.18 -10.09
N ALA A 176 13.83 -3.31 -9.45
CA ALA A 176 12.88 -3.73 -8.45
C ALA A 176 11.60 -4.29 -9.10
N ALA A 177 11.11 -5.41 -8.59
CA ALA A 177 9.78 -5.88 -8.93
C ALA A 177 8.74 -4.91 -8.35
N LEU A 178 7.75 -4.50 -9.16
CA LEU A 178 6.73 -3.53 -8.77
C LEU A 178 5.34 -4.14 -8.88
N THR A 179 4.67 -4.27 -7.74
CA THR A 179 3.28 -4.74 -7.66
C THR A 179 2.37 -3.59 -7.27
N ILE A 180 1.33 -3.37 -8.06
CA ILE A 180 0.38 -2.24 -7.92
C ILE A 180 -1.06 -2.77 -7.92
N TRP A 181 -1.94 -2.10 -7.19
CA TRP A 181 -3.38 -2.37 -7.21
C TRP A 181 -4.17 -1.09 -6.89
N CYS A 182 -5.47 -1.10 -7.19
CA CYS A 182 -6.40 -0.06 -6.75
C CYS A 182 -6.84 -0.33 -5.31
N ASN A 183 -6.80 0.69 -4.46
CA ASN A 183 -7.26 0.59 -3.07
C ASN A 183 -8.74 0.20 -2.99
N GLU A 184 -9.53 0.65 -3.93
CA GLU A 184 -10.96 0.38 -4.06
C GLU A 184 -11.25 -1.12 -4.21
N ASP A 185 -10.34 -1.86 -4.86
CA ASP A 185 -10.44 -3.31 -5.07
C ASP A 185 -9.94 -4.14 -3.89
N THR A 186 -9.29 -3.49 -2.93
CA THR A 186 -8.57 -4.16 -1.83
C THR A 186 -9.40 -5.22 -1.10
N PRO A 187 -10.70 -5.04 -0.80
CA PRO A 187 -11.49 -6.06 -0.13
C PRO A 187 -11.58 -7.39 -0.87
N LEU A 188 -11.51 -7.38 -2.21
CA LEU A 188 -11.59 -8.56 -3.06
C LEU A 188 -10.23 -9.26 -3.28
N ILE A 189 -9.13 -8.52 -3.16
CA ILE A 189 -7.77 -8.98 -3.46
C ILE A 189 -6.86 -9.05 -2.25
N TRP A 190 -7.38 -8.79 -1.03
CA TRP A 190 -6.59 -8.66 0.19
C TRP A 190 -5.72 -9.88 0.48
N GLY A 191 -6.32 -11.08 0.45
CA GLY A 191 -5.59 -12.32 0.65
C GLY A 191 -4.51 -12.56 -0.41
N GLU A 192 -4.76 -12.18 -1.66
CA GLU A 192 -3.77 -12.26 -2.73
C GLU A 192 -2.58 -11.32 -2.49
N ILE A 193 -2.85 -10.06 -2.10
CA ILE A 193 -1.78 -9.09 -1.76
C ILE A 193 -0.94 -9.63 -0.60
N MET A 194 -1.56 -10.13 0.46
CA MET A 194 -0.86 -10.73 1.59
C MET A 194 0.04 -11.89 1.16
N ARG A 195 -0.46 -12.81 0.33
CA ARG A 195 0.31 -13.96 -0.19
C ARG A 195 1.48 -13.52 -1.07
N ARG A 196 1.27 -12.54 -1.95
CA ARG A 196 2.34 -11.98 -2.79
C ARG A 196 3.43 -11.32 -1.95
N MET A 197 3.07 -10.50 -0.97
CA MET A 197 4.04 -9.89 -0.06
C MET A 197 4.80 -10.94 0.77
N ALA A 198 4.11 -11.94 1.26
CA ALA A 198 4.74 -13.03 1.99
C ALA A 198 5.56 -13.98 1.09
N GLY A 199 5.35 -13.97 -0.23
CA GLY A 199 6.02 -14.90 -1.16
C GLY A 199 5.57 -16.36 -0.99
N VAL A 200 4.32 -16.57 -0.54
CA VAL A 200 3.75 -17.92 -0.40
C VAL A 200 2.88 -18.27 -1.61
N PRO A 201 2.68 -19.58 -1.88
CA PRO A 201 1.87 -20.01 -3.03
C PRO A 201 0.46 -19.45 -3.03
N PRO A 202 -0.17 -19.29 -4.23
CA PRO A 202 -1.58 -18.92 -4.34
C PRO A 202 -2.47 -19.80 -3.46
N LEU A 203 -3.54 -19.21 -2.92
CA LEU A 203 -4.52 -19.89 -2.07
C LEU A 203 -3.95 -20.48 -0.75
N THR A 204 -2.68 -20.21 -0.39
CA THR A 204 -2.20 -20.51 0.97
C THR A 204 -3.12 -19.78 1.97
N PRO A 205 -3.80 -20.51 2.89
CA PRO A 205 -4.67 -19.86 3.87
C PRO A 205 -3.87 -18.96 4.79
N LEU A 206 -4.30 -17.71 4.93
CA LEU A 206 -3.68 -16.73 5.83
C LEU A 206 -4.71 -16.19 6.81
N ALA A 207 -4.34 -16.11 8.08
CA ALA A 207 -5.15 -15.45 9.07
C ALA A 207 -5.37 -13.97 8.68
N GLY A 208 -6.63 -13.52 8.66
CA GLY A 208 -6.97 -12.16 8.29
C GLY A 208 -7.14 -11.89 6.79
N GLU A 209 -7.09 -12.93 5.95
CA GLU A 209 -7.26 -12.76 4.49
C GLU A 209 -8.64 -12.23 4.07
N TYR A 210 -9.63 -12.27 4.97
CA TYR A 210 -10.97 -11.73 4.75
C TYR A 210 -11.32 -10.56 5.70
N ASP A 211 -10.35 -9.99 6.42
CA ASP A 211 -10.61 -8.92 7.39
C ASP A 211 -11.25 -7.68 6.74
N LEU A 212 -10.82 -7.30 5.54
CA LEU A 212 -11.41 -6.17 4.81
C LEU A 212 -12.78 -6.51 4.25
N LEU A 213 -12.97 -7.70 3.72
CA LEU A 213 -14.28 -8.17 3.28
C LEU A 213 -15.29 -8.13 4.43
N ALA A 214 -14.87 -8.57 5.62
CA ALA A 214 -15.72 -8.54 6.82
C ALA A 214 -16.08 -7.11 7.27
N SER A 215 -15.29 -6.09 6.91
CA SER A 215 -15.61 -4.70 7.26
C SER A 215 -16.68 -4.06 6.38
N ILE A 216 -16.97 -4.65 5.21
CA ILE A 216 -17.94 -4.13 4.24
C ILE A 216 -19.12 -5.08 4.00
N MET A 217 -19.14 -6.25 4.66
CA MET A 217 -20.20 -7.25 4.55
C MET A 217 -20.91 -7.42 5.89
N SER A 218 -22.23 -7.66 5.86
CA SER A 218 -23.01 -7.90 7.06
C SER A 218 -22.52 -9.16 7.81
N PRO A 219 -22.67 -9.23 9.16
CA PRO A 219 -22.27 -10.41 9.92
C PRO A 219 -22.93 -11.70 9.45
N GLU A 220 -24.20 -11.63 9.01
CA GLU A 220 -24.91 -12.76 8.42
C GLU A 220 -24.28 -13.19 7.09
N GLY A 221 -23.93 -12.22 6.22
CA GLY A 221 -23.27 -12.46 4.95
C GLY A 221 -21.92 -13.14 5.17
N MET A 222 -21.09 -12.65 6.09
CA MET A 222 -19.81 -13.25 6.43
C MET A 222 -19.93 -14.68 6.96
N ALA A 223 -20.87 -14.95 7.85
CA ALA A 223 -21.10 -16.31 8.36
C ALA A 223 -21.49 -17.29 7.25
N ARG A 224 -22.32 -16.85 6.30
CA ARG A 224 -22.70 -17.63 5.12
C ARG A 224 -21.56 -17.82 4.14
N PHE A 225 -20.77 -16.77 3.91
CA PHE A 225 -19.57 -16.81 3.08
C PHE A 225 -18.56 -17.83 3.62
N GLN A 226 -18.22 -17.76 4.89
CA GLN A 226 -17.28 -18.69 5.54
C GLN A 226 -17.73 -20.14 5.39
N LYS A 227 -19.00 -20.43 5.70
CA LYS A 227 -19.57 -21.76 5.54
C LYS A 227 -19.54 -22.25 4.07
N TYR A 228 -19.72 -21.33 3.12
CA TYR A 228 -19.67 -21.64 1.70
C TYR A 228 -18.26 -22.02 1.26
N ILE A 229 -17.24 -21.22 1.59
CA ILE A 229 -15.84 -21.49 1.20
C ILE A 229 -15.26 -22.73 1.89
N GLU A 230 -15.71 -23.07 3.12
CA GLU A 230 -15.36 -24.33 3.78
C GLU A 230 -15.87 -25.56 2.99
N SER A 231 -17.08 -25.51 2.45
CA SER A 231 -17.68 -26.60 1.68
C SER A 231 -17.32 -26.57 0.19
N HIS A 232 -16.95 -25.40 -0.34
CA HIS A 232 -16.61 -25.15 -1.74
C HIS A 232 -15.34 -24.30 -1.84
N PRO A 233 -14.18 -24.87 -1.47
CA PRO A 233 -12.92 -24.11 -1.48
C PRO A 233 -12.60 -23.63 -2.91
N PRO A 234 -12.22 -22.34 -3.09
CA PRO A 234 -11.84 -21.84 -4.40
C PRO A 234 -10.58 -22.54 -4.91
N GLN A 235 -10.51 -22.75 -6.22
CA GLN A 235 -9.37 -23.39 -6.89
C GLN A 235 -8.41 -22.38 -7.50
N SER A 236 -8.75 -21.08 -7.47
CA SER A 236 -7.94 -19.97 -7.98
C SER A 236 -8.35 -18.66 -7.36
N ASP A 237 -7.42 -17.67 -7.34
CA ASP A 237 -7.74 -16.31 -6.87
C ASP A 237 -8.90 -15.68 -7.67
N PRO A 238 -9.00 -15.79 -9.01
CA PRO A 238 -10.19 -15.30 -9.74
C PRO A 238 -11.50 -15.97 -9.32
N GLN A 239 -11.48 -17.26 -8.96
CA GLN A 239 -12.68 -17.92 -8.45
C GLN A 239 -13.05 -17.41 -7.05
N ALA A 240 -12.05 -17.23 -6.17
CA ALA A 240 -12.27 -16.66 -4.85
C ALA A 240 -12.91 -15.27 -4.94
N ARG A 241 -12.41 -14.40 -5.84
CA ARG A 241 -12.96 -13.06 -6.07
C ARG A 241 -14.41 -13.08 -6.56
N ARG A 242 -14.74 -13.97 -7.50
CA ARG A 242 -16.14 -14.12 -7.97
C ARG A 242 -17.09 -14.55 -6.86
N ILE A 243 -16.64 -15.44 -5.97
CA ILE A 243 -17.43 -15.85 -4.80
C ILE A 243 -17.63 -14.64 -3.87
N MET A 244 -16.56 -13.90 -3.54
CA MET A 244 -16.63 -12.71 -2.69
C MET A 244 -17.57 -11.66 -3.28
N ALA A 245 -17.45 -11.35 -4.57
CA ALA A 245 -18.32 -10.41 -5.27
C ALA A 245 -19.79 -10.82 -5.20
N ALA A 246 -20.12 -12.10 -5.46
CA ALA A 246 -21.49 -12.60 -5.38
C ALA A 246 -22.09 -12.52 -3.97
N PHE A 247 -21.27 -12.64 -2.92
CA PHE A 247 -21.73 -12.43 -1.55
C PHE A 247 -21.88 -10.94 -1.24
N LEU A 248 -21.01 -10.07 -1.72
CA LEU A 248 -21.12 -8.61 -1.57
C LEU A 248 -22.39 -8.08 -2.25
N ASP A 249 -22.72 -8.52 -3.45
CA ASP A 249 -23.96 -8.12 -4.15
C ASP A 249 -25.20 -8.29 -3.27
N LYS A 250 -25.19 -9.26 -2.36
CA LYS A 250 -26.33 -9.58 -1.52
C LYS A 250 -26.23 -9.09 -0.09
N TYR A 251 -25.03 -8.98 0.45
CA TYR A 251 -24.79 -8.80 1.87
C TYR A 251 -23.87 -7.61 2.19
N ALA A 252 -23.54 -6.77 1.22
CA ALA A 252 -22.77 -5.56 1.48
C ALA A 252 -23.51 -4.62 2.44
N ILE A 253 -22.74 -3.88 3.21
CA ILE A 253 -23.24 -2.79 4.06
C ILE A 253 -23.10 -1.51 3.23
N PRO A 254 -24.19 -0.88 2.76
CA PRO A 254 -24.11 0.26 1.83
C PRO A 254 -23.24 1.40 2.39
N ASP A 255 -23.47 1.81 3.63
CA ASP A 255 -22.74 2.90 4.29
C ASP A 255 -21.24 2.61 4.46
N ALA A 256 -20.81 1.33 4.37
CA ALA A 256 -19.40 0.96 4.46
C ALA A 256 -18.69 0.98 3.09
N LEU A 257 -19.42 1.13 2.00
CA LEU A 257 -18.91 1.25 0.64
C LEU A 257 -18.79 2.71 0.19
N GLU A 258 -19.54 3.61 0.83
CA GLU A 258 -19.54 5.02 0.50
C GLU A 258 -18.41 5.73 1.26
N GLU A 259 -17.60 6.49 0.55
CA GLU A 259 -16.61 7.38 1.14
C GLU A 259 -17.16 8.81 1.13
N GLU A 260 -17.38 9.37 2.31
CA GLU A 260 -17.71 10.80 2.42
C GLU A 260 -16.50 11.65 1.99
N VAL A 261 -16.73 12.53 1.02
CA VAL A 261 -15.75 13.49 0.55
C VAL A 261 -16.13 14.87 1.10
N ASP A 262 -15.45 15.30 2.17
CA ASP A 262 -15.67 16.61 2.78
C ASP A 262 -14.41 17.47 2.65
N MET A 263 -14.26 18.12 1.49
CA MET A 263 -13.19 19.08 1.22
C MET A 263 -13.77 20.32 0.55
N PRO A 264 -13.53 21.54 1.07
CA PRO A 264 -14.01 22.77 0.45
C PRO A 264 -13.57 22.88 -1.02
N GLY A 265 -14.54 23.19 -1.92
CA GLY A 265 -14.28 23.29 -3.36
C GLY A 265 -14.34 21.97 -4.11
N TRP A 266 -14.64 20.86 -3.43
CA TRP A 266 -14.81 19.53 -4.04
C TRP A 266 -16.26 19.31 -4.43
N ASP A 267 -16.60 19.55 -5.70
CA ASP A 267 -17.97 19.35 -6.22
C ASP A 267 -18.08 18.05 -7.04
N ASP A 268 -19.31 17.67 -7.35
CA ASP A 268 -19.60 16.44 -8.09
C ASP A 268 -18.95 16.40 -9.48
N TYR A 269 -18.78 17.56 -10.12
CA TYR A 269 -18.13 17.64 -11.44
C TYR A 269 -16.65 17.32 -11.35
N LEU A 270 -15.96 17.90 -10.40
CA LEU A 270 -14.55 17.62 -10.13
C LEU A 270 -14.34 16.14 -9.75
N VAL A 271 -15.19 15.59 -8.88
CA VAL A 271 -15.14 14.17 -8.49
C VAL A 271 -15.29 13.25 -9.71
N GLN A 272 -16.25 13.54 -10.59
CA GLN A 272 -16.45 12.74 -11.81
C GLN A 272 -15.28 12.86 -12.80
N ASP A 273 -14.72 14.05 -12.96
CA ASP A 273 -13.59 14.27 -13.86
C ASP A 273 -12.32 13.58 -13.35
N LEU A 274 -12.01 13.70 -12.07
CA LEU A 274 -10.88 13.03 -11.44
C LEU A 274 -11.03 11.50 -11.48
N THR A 275 -12.24 10.98 -11.27
CA THR A 275 -12.51 9.54 -11.35
C THR A 275 -12.29 9.02 -12.77
N ARG A 276 -12.80 9.70 -13.79
CA ARG A 276 -12.61 9.33 -15.20
C ARG A 276 -11.14 9.36 -15.61
N GLN A 277 -10.41 10.37 -15.14
CA GLN A 277 -8.97 10.47 -15.37
C GLN A 277 -8.20 9.34 -14.67
N TYR A 278 -8.56 9.02 -13.42
CA TYR A 278 -7.98 7.92 -12.67
C TYR A 278 -8.17 6.58 -13.36
N GLU A 279 -9.38 6.28 -13.85
CA GLU A 279 -9.66 5.05 -14.59
C GLU A 279 -8.77 4.92 -15.84
N ALA A 280 -8.60 6.01 -16.59
CA ALA A 280 -7.71 6.03 -17.75
C ALA A 280 -6.23 5.86 -17.37
N ASP A 281 -5.80 6.47 -16.26
CA ASP A 281 -4.44 6.37 -15.75
C ASP A 281 -4.12 4.97 -15.21
N VAL A 282 -5.07 4.31 -14.53
CA VAL A 282 -4.98 2.91 -14.11
C VAL A 282 -4.79 1.97 -15.28
N LEU A 283 -5.56 2.16 -16.37
CA LEU A 283 -5.39 1.36 -17.58
C LEU A 283 -4.01 1.55 -18.22
N ARG A 284 -3.47 2.77 -18.19
CA ARG A 284 -2.09 3.06 -18.63
C ARG A 284 -1.09 2.32 -17.77
N ILE A 285 -1.19 2.41 -16.45
CA ILE A 285 -0.27 1.77 -15.48
C ILE A 285 -0.30 0.25 -15.63
N ALA A 286 -1.47 -0.35 -15.82
CA ALA A 286 -1.61 -1.80 -15.99
C ALA A 286 -0.90 -2.33 -17.26
N GLN A 287 -0.60 -1.46 -18.23
CA GLN A 287 0.13 -1.78 -19.46
C GLN A 287 1.62 -1.40 -19.40
N MET A 288 2.09 -0.77 -18.32
CA MET A 288 3.48 -0.36 -18.19
C MET A 288 4.40 -1.59 -18.05
N PRO A 289 5.51 -1.66 -18.82
CA PRO A 289 6.48 -2.74 -18.68
C PRO A 289 7.04 -2.80 -17.25
N GLY A 290 7.23 -4.00 -16.70
CA GLY A 290 7.80 -4.19 -15.36
C GLY A 290 6.82 -3.95 -14.21
N VAL A 291 5.55 -3.65 -14.49
CA VAL A 291 4.48 -3.53 -13.49
C VAL A 291 3.68 -4.83 -13.45
N THR A 292 3.53 -5.39 -12.25
CA THR A 292 2.54 -6.42 -11.95
C THR A 292 1.30 -5.74 -11.38
N PHE A 293 0.25 -5.63 -12.16
CA PHE A 293 -1.00 -5.02 -11.72
C PHE A 293 -1.97 -6.10 -11.22
N VAL A 294 -2.40 -6.00 -9.95
CA VAL A 294 -3.37 -6.93 -9.36
C VAL A 294 -4.77 -6.40 -9.60
N LEU A 295 -5.53 -7.13 -10.43
CA LEU A 295 -6.92 -6.80 -10.78
C LEU A 295 -7.90 -7.57 -9.90
N PRO A 296 -9.11 -7.02 -9.62
CA PRO A 296 -10.17 -7.71 -8.89
C PRO A 296 -10.81 -8.87 -9.67
#